data_f5f3bab39bd47edb3d1c236f90674081
#
_entry.id   f5f3bab39bd47edb3d1c236f90674081
#
_cell.length_a   1.000
_cell.length_b   1.000
_cell.length_c   1.000
_cell.angle_alpha   90.00
_cell.angle_beta   90.00
_cell.angle_gamma   90.00
#
_symmetry.space_group_name_H-M   'P 1'
#
loop_
_entity.id
_entity.type
_entity.pdbx_description
1 polymer ?
#
loop_
_entity_poly.entity_id
_entity_poly.type
_entity_poly.pdbx_seq_one_letter_code
_entity_poly.pdbx_strand_id
1 'polypeptide(L)'
;MLTPQFIQAVHYQAASRSAIQWVVLHTMEVPCVTGMAQRCAHAMADPRGLRADSAHYACDPANVVQMVREQDIAWHCRSDATGTVNRLSIGVEHAGYTLGTPTDWIRDPHAQGMMDLSAQLVADICSRYGVPVMHLTVEQIRAGERGIFSHIDATHAFGVAGGHVDGSTWAWDQYLPVVQALVKTPDVELIS
;
A
#
# COMPACT_ATOMS: atom_id res chain seq x y z
N MET A 1 17.43 -7.08 1.08
CA MET A 1 16.12 -7.32 0.44
C MET A 1 15.16 -7.74 1.54
N LEU A 2 14.00 -7.12 1.65
CA LEU A 2 12.96 -7.53 2.61
C LEU A 2 12.49 -8.95 2.27
N THR A 3 12.27 -9.77 3.31
CA THR A 3 11.69 -11.12 3.16
C THR A 3 10.41 -11.15 3.99
N PRO A 4 9.26 -10.70 3.44
CA PRO A 4 8.01 -10.68 4.16
C PRO A 4 7.58 -12.09 4.60
N GLN A 5 7.05 -12.20 5.82
CA GLN A 5 6.29 -13.37 6.22
C GLN A 5 5.04 -13.48 5.35
N PHE A 6 4.64 -14.70 4.93
CA PHE A 6 3.43 -14.89 4.15
C PHE A 6 2.31 -15.50 5.03
N ILE A 7 1.16 -14.82 5.11
CA ILE A 7 -0.06 -15.28 5.79
C ILE A 7 -1.22 -15.01 4.83
N GLN A 8 -1.74 -16.06 4.17
CA GLN A 8 -2.74 -15.93 3.11
C GLN A 8 -4.07 -15.39 3.64
N ALA A 9 -4.53 -14.25 3.11
CA ALA A 9 -5.89 -13.76 3.31
C ALA A 9 -6.91 -14.68 2.64
N VAL A 10 -8.14 -14.76 3.19
CA VAL A 10 -9.20 -15.63 2.63
C VAL A 10 -9.97 -14.96 1.50
N HIS A 11 -10.03 -13.63 1.48
CA HIS A 11 -10.77 -12.86 0.49
C HIS A 11 -9.80 -12.25 -0.53
N TYR A 12 -9.72 -12.83 -1.70
CA TYR A 12 -8.96 -12.34 -2.86
C TYR A 12 -9.48 -13.01 -4.12
N GLN A 13 -9.09 -12.52 -5.26
CA GLN A 13 -9.34 -13.17 -6.54
C GLN A 13 -8.02 -13.70 -7.09
N ALA A 14 -7.95 -15.02 -7.31
CA ALA A 14 -6.83 -15.62 -8.00
C ALA A 14 -6.74 -15.08 -9.44
N ALA A 15 -5.56 -14.68 -9.84
CA ALA A 15 -5.29 -14.10 -11.14
C ALA A 15 -3.86 -14.43 -11.60
N SER A 16 -3.46 -13.90 -12.74
CA SER A 16 -2.10 -13.97 -13.27
C SER A 16 -1.74 -12.62 -13.87
N ARG A 17 -2.02 -11.53 -13.14
CA ARG A 17 -1.76 -10.18 -13.62
C ARG A 17 -0.25 -9.88 -13.59
N SER A 18 0.21 -9.22 -14.63
CA SER A 18 1.59 -8.74 -14.73
C SER A 18 1.69 -7.22 -14.75
N ALA A 19 0.57 -6.53 -15.06
CA ALA A 19 0.54 -5.07 -15.11
C ALA A 19 0.08 -4.51 -13.76
N ILE A 20 1.00 -3.84 -13.07
CA ILE A 20 0.73 -3.01 -11.91
C ILE A 20 0.98 -1.56 -12.31
N GLN A 21 -0.01 -0.72 -12.10
CA GLN A 21 0.04 0.71 -12.41
C GLN A 21 0.20 1.55 -11.15
N TRP A 22 -0.31 1.07 -10.02
CA TRP A 22 -0.44 1.84 -8.81
C TRP A 22 0.03 1.08 -7.58
N VAL A 23 0.55 1.84 -6.60
CA VAL A 23 0.66 1.40 -5.21
C VAL A 23 -0.32 2.23 -4.39
N VAL A 24 -1.19 1.57 -3.63
CA VAL A 24 -2.20 2.25 -2.80
C VAL A 24 -1.85 2.07 -1.33
N LEU A 25 -1.67 3.19 -0.62
CA LEU A 25 -1.35 3.20 0.79
C LEU A 25 -2.62 3.33 1.62
N HIS A 26 -2.72 2.49 2.66
CA HIS A 26 -3.83 2.42 3.60
C HIS A 26 -3.33 2.57 5.03
N THR A 27 -4.21 2.94 5.95
CA THR A 27 -3.98 2.88 7.40
C THR A 27 -4.97 1.92 8.05
N MET A 28 -4.46 1.07 8.94
CA MET A 28 -5.24 0.00 9.58
C MET A 28 -6.20 0.52 10.65
N GLU A 29 -6.10 1.80 11.02
CA GLU A 29 -6.83 2.41 12.14
C GLU A 29 -6.60 1.69 13.47
N VAL A 30 -5.32 1.36 13.74
CA VAL A 30 -4.83 0.71 14.94
C VAL A 30 -3.57 1.42 15.46
N PRO A 31 -3.15 1.21 16.72
CA PRO A 31 -1.89 1.78 17.21
C PRO A 31 -0.69 1.39 16.33
N CYS A 32 0.24 2.31 16.12
CA CYS A 32 1.48 2.05 15.39
C CYS A 32 2.49 1.36 16.32
N VAL A 33 2.33 0.05 16.53
CA VAL A 33 3.21 -0.77 17.38
C VAL A 33 3.53 -2.09 16.70
N THR A 34 4.66 -2.68 17.07
CA THR A 34 5.10 -3.99 16.58
C THR A 34 4.06 -5.08 16.82
N GLY A 35 3.86 -5.96 15.84
CA GLY A 35 2.91 -7.06 15.84
C GLY A 35 1.56 -6.74 15.20
N MET A 36 1.31 -5.49 14.80
CA MET A 36 0.05 -5.12 14.15
C MET A 36 -0.05 -5.65 12.71
N ALA A 37 1.06 -5.75 11.99
CA ALA A 37 1.07 -6.36 10.66
C ALA A 37 0.62 -7.82 10.71
N GLN A 38 1.11 -8.61 11.67
CA GLN A 38 0.68 -10.00 11.86
C GLN A 38 -0.78 -10.09 12.30
N ARG A 39 -1.22 -9.20 13.21
CA ARG A 39 -2.62 -9.18 13.66
C ARG A 39 -3.58 -8.86 12.52
N CYS A 40 -3.23 -7.90 11.67
CA CYS A 40 -3.97 -7.56 10.46
C CYS A 40 -4.05 -8.79 9.54
N ALA A 41 -2.91 -9.43 9.26
CA ALA A 41 -2.85 -10.61 8.40
C ALA A 41 -3.68 -11.79 8.95
N HIS A 42 -3.61 -12.06 10.24
CA HIS A 42 -4.43 -13.11 10.87
C HIS A 42 -5.92 -12.77 10.84
N ALA A 43 -6.31 -11.51 11.00
CA ALA A 43 -7.70 -11.08 10.86
C ALA A 43 -8.23 -11.28 9.44
N MET A 44 -7.42 -10.98 8.41
CA MET A 44 -7.77 -11.21 7.01
C MET A 44 -7.70 -12.71 6.61
N ALA A 45 -6.99 -13.53 7.35
CA ALA A 45 -6.89 -14.98 7.16
C ALA A 45 -8.00 -15.77 7.89
N ASP A 46 -8.77 -15.15 8.79
CA ASP A 46 -9.85 -15.84 9.50
C ASP A 46 -11.11 -15.96 8.63
N PRO A 47 -11.52 -17.17 8.19
CA PRO A 47 -12.71 -17.35 7.36
C PRO A 47 -14.02 -17.05 8.12
N ARG A 48 -13.97 -16.92 9.45
CA ARG A 48 -15.12 -16.54 10.29
C ARG A 48 -15.16 -15.03 10.53
N GLY A 49 -14.15 -14.30 10.03
CA GLY A 49 -14.06 -12.85 10.13
C GLY A 49 -15.24 -12.17 9.42
N LEU A 50 -15.69 -11.06 9.99
CA LEU A 50 -16.80 -10.26 9.43
C LEU A 50 -16.34 -9.38 8.25
N ARG A 51 -15.03 -9.29 8.00
CA ARG A 51 -14.44 -8.46 6.94
C ARG A 51 -14.31 -9.27 5.66
N ALA A 52 -14.78 -8.68 4.56
CA ALA A 52 -14.62 -9.23 3.22
C ALA A 52 -13.63 -8.39 2.41
N ASP A 53 -12.53 -8.00 3.06
CA ASP A 53 -11.44 -7.21 2.47
C ASP A 53 -10.10 -7.94 2.63
N SER A 54 -9.12 -7.49 1.87
CA SER A 54 -7.74 -7.94 1.97
C SER A 54 -6.81 -6.89 1.36
N ALA A 55 -5.52 -6.94 1.73
CA ALA A 55 -4.47 -6.18 1.07
C ALA A 55 -3.32 -7.11 0.68
N HIS A 56 -2.40 -6.63 -0.15
CA HIS A 56 -1.24 -7.44 -0.53
C HIS A 56 -0.23 -7.51 0.61
N TYR A 57 -0.04 -6.39 1.32
CA TYR A 57 0.93 -6.26 2.39
C TYR A 57 0.36 -5.53 3.60
N ALA A 58 0.93 -5.83 4.75
CA ALA A 58 0.75 -5.10 6.00
C ALA A 58 2.12 -4.73 6.57
N CYS A 59 2.27 -3.49 7.04
CA CYS A 59 3.48 -2.96 7.65
C CYS A 59 3.22 -2.47 9.07
N ASP A 60 4.14 -2.79 9.98
CA ASP A 60 4.25 -2.20 11.31
C ASP A 60 5.71 -1.76 11.58
N PRO A 61 6.05 -1.18 12.75
CA PRO A 61 7.41 -0.69 13.01
C PRO A 61 8.55 -1.70 12.85
N ALA A 62 8.27 -3.00 12.85
CA ALA A 62 9.29 -4.05 12.81
C ALA A 62 9.03 -5.14 11.76
N ASN A 63 7.85 -5.17 11.15
CA ASN A 63 7.45 -6.27 10.31
C ASN A 63 6.78 -5.82 9.02
N VAL A 64 7.03 -6.60 7.95
CA VAL A 64 6.24 -6.61 6.72
C VAL A 64 5.66 -8.00 6.54
N VAL A 65 4.35 -8.11 6.38
CA VAL A 65 3.64 -9.37 6.14
C VAL A 65 2.96 -9.30 4.78
N GLN A 66 3.17 -10.30 3.93
CA GLN A 66 2.44 -10.46 2.69
C GLN A 66 1.19 -11.30 2.93
N MET A 67 0.05 -10.83 2.47
CA MET A 67 -1.26 -11.47 2.68
C MET A 67 -1.92 -11.97 1.40
N VAL A 68 -1.62 -11.33 0.28
CA VAL A 68 -2.06 -11.75 -1.07
C VAL A 68 -0.85 -11.68 -2.00
N ARG A 69 -0.70 -12.67 -2.87
CA ARG A 69 0.38 -12.65 -3.87
C ARG A 69 0.16 -11.51 -4.86
N GLU A 70 1.21 -10.85 -5.29
CA GLU A 70 1.09 -9.67 -6.17
C GLU A 70 0.43 -9.97 -7.53
N GLN A 71 0.54 -11.20 -8.01
CA GLN A 71 -0.16 -11.63 -9.23
C GLN A 71 -1.68 -11.82 -9.04
N ASP A 72 -2.13 -11.98 -7.80
CA ASP A 72 -3.54 -12.09 -7.46
C ASP A 72 -4.13 -10.69 -7.17
N ILE A 73 -5.45 -10.59 -7.04
CA ILE A 73 -6.15 -9.33 -6.81
C ILE A 73 -6.62 -9.31 -5.35
N ALA A 74 -6.02 -8.43 -4.54
CA ALA A 74 -6.52 -8.13 -3.21
C ALA A 74 -7.72 -7.18 -3.27
N TRP A 75 -8.61 -7.27 -2.30
CA TRP A 75 -9.82 -6.45 -2.20
C TRP A 75 -9.62 -5.33 -1.18
N HIS A 76 -8.72 -4.39 -1.49
CA HIS A 76 -8.29 -3.34 -0.56
C HIS A 76 -8.92 -1.97 -0.83
N CYS A 77 -9.39 -1.72 -2.06
CA CYS A 77 -9.91 -0.42 -2.41
C CYS A 77 -11.28 -0.56 -3.08
N ARG A 78 -12.34 -0.24 -2.34
CA ARG A 78 -13.72 -0.29 -2.80
C ARG A 78 -14.17 1.01 -3.46
N SER A 79 -13.23 1.79 -3.99
CA SER A 79 -13.51 3.16 -4.43
C SER A 79 -14.08 3.26 -5.84
N ASP A 80 -14.07 2.19 -6.63
CA ASP A 80 -14.64 2.19 -7.96
C ASP A 80 -15.63 1.03 -8.18
N ALA A 81 -16.69 1.30 -8.97
CA ALA A 81 -17.72 0.30 -9.29
C ALA A 81 -17.21 -0.82 -10.21
N THR A 82 -16.05 -0.64 -10.86
CA THR A 82 -15.48 -1.58 -11.82
C THR A 82 -14.41 -2.48 -11.21
N GLY A 83 -13.94 -2.17 -9.99
CA GLY A 83 -12.83 -2.84 -9.33
C GLY A 83 -11.49 -2.63 -10.02
N THR A 84 -11.35 -1.58 -10.83
CA THR A 84 -10.12 -1.29 -11.61
C THR A 84 -8.94 -1.01 -10.69
N VAL A 85 -9.17 -0.27 -9.58
CA VAL A 85 -8.11 0.02 -8.61
C VAL A 85 -7.53 -1.28 -8.07
N ASN A 86 -8.35 -2.20 -7.57
CA ASN A 86 -7.87 -3.49 -7.06
C ASN A 86 -7.11 -4.30 -8.11
N ARG A 87 -7.57 -4.29 -9.36
CA ARG A 87 -6.94 -5.07 -10.44
C ARG A 87 -5.58 -4.52 -10.87
N LEU A 88 -5.36 -3.23 -10.77
CA LEU A 88 -4.16 -2.56 -11.31
C LEU A 88 -3.21 -2.06 -10.22
N SER A 89 -3.48 -2.36 -8.94
CA SER A 89 -2.65 -1.87 -7.85
C SER A 89 -2.16 -2.97 -6.92
N ILE A 90 -1.16 -2.61 -6.12
CA ILE A 90 -0.74 -3.31 -4.92
C ILE A 90 -1.16 -2.45 -3.73
N GLY A 91 -2.00 -2.99 -2.85
CA GLY A 91 -2.44 -2.33 -1.61
C GLY A 91 -1.52 -2.67 -0.45
N VAL A 92 -1.11 -1.66 0.30
CA VAL A 92 -0.23 -1.77 1.48
C VAL A 92 -0.91 -1.12 2.68
N GLU A 93 -1.20 -1.92 3.69
CA GLU A 93 -1.77 -1.50 4.97
C GLU A 93 -0.67 -1.08 5.94
N HIS A 94 -0.86 0.00 6.66
CA HIS A 94 0.11 0.54 7.61
C HIS A 94 -0.50 0.65 9.01
N ALA A 95 0.21 0.17 10.03
CA ALA A 95 -0.19 0.39 11.41
C ALA A 95 -0.12 1.88 11.74
N GLY A 96 -1.23 2.44 12.20
CA GLY A 96 -1.41 3.87 12.48
C GLY A 96 -2.86 4.29 12.32
N TYR A 97 -3.12 5.53 12.66
CA TYR A 97 -4.42 6.16 12.56
C TYR A 97 -4.41 7.27 11.51
N THR A 98 -5.49 7.36 10.76
CA THR A 98 -5.75 8.48 9.84
C THR A 98 -5.92 9.82 10.56
N LEU A 99 -6.40 9.79 11.82
CA LEU A 99 -6.57 10.99 12.63
C LEU A 99 -5.22 11.55 13.07
N GLY A 100 -5.00 12.84 12.78
CA GLY A 100 -3.77 13.53 13.10
C GLY A 100 -3.30 14.44 11.98
N THR A 101 -2.02 14.72 11.94
CA THR A 101 -1.35 15.52 10.92
C THR A 101 -0.19 14.73 10.29
N PRO A 102 0.30 15.12 9.11
CA PRO A 102 1.52 14.54 8.56
C PRO A 102 2.73 14.59 9.51
N THR A 103 2.76 15.61 10.39
CA THR A 103 3.82 15.76 11.40
C THR A 103 3.82 14.65 12.45
N ASP A 104 2.66 14.07 12.76
CA ASP A 104 2.56 13.01 13.76
C ASP A 104 3.27 11.73 13.28
N TRP A 105 3.21 11.43 11.97
CA TRP A 105 3.96 10.34 11.35
C TRP A 105 5.47 10.50 11.48
N ILE A 106 5.96 11.75 11.48
CA ILE A 106 7.39 12.06 11.50
C ILE A 106 7.94 12.10 12.93
N ARG A 107 7.11 12.50 13.91
CA ARG A 107 7.53 12.69 15.31
C ARG A 107 7.49 11.41 16.14
N ASP A 108 6.65 10.46 15.77
CA ASP A 108 6.58 9.17 16.45
C ASP A 108 7.66 8.22 15.92
N PRO A 109 8.63 7.79 16.75
CA PRO A 109 9.68 6.86 16.33
C PRO A 109 9.15 5.52 15.81
N HIS A 110 8.00 5.06 16.31
CA HIS A 110 7.36 3.84 15.80
C HIS A 110 6.81 4.05 14.39
N ALA A 111 6.16 5.18 14.15
CA ALA A 111 5.67 5.53 12.83
C ALA A 111 6.83 5.72 11.84
N GLN A 112 7.93 6.35 12.25
CA GLN A 112 9.14 6.44 11.41
C GLN A 112 9.67 5.06 11.03
N GLY A 113 9.85 4.15 11.99
CA GLY A 113 10.30 2.78 11.72
C GLY A 113 9.38 2.04 10.74
N MET A 114 8.06 2.20 10.90
CA MET A 114 7.08 1.65 9.98
C MET A 114 7.18 2.28 8.57
N MET A 115 7.32 3.60 8.48
CA MET A 115 7.49 4.31 7.20
C MET A 115 8.78 3.90 6.49
N ASP A 116 9.87 3.67 7.22
CA ASP A 116 11.15 3.21 6.64
C ASP A 116 11.05 1.81 6.05
N LEU A 117 10.36 0.87 6.74
CA LEU A 117 10.09 -0.46 6.21
C LEU A 117 9.14 -0.42 5.02
N SER A 118 8.09 0.39 5.10
CA SER A 118 7.18 0.63 3.99
C SER A 118 7.90 1.21 2.77
N ALA A 119 8.79 2.18 2.96
CA ALA A 119 9.55 2.78 1.87
C ALA A 119 10.43 1.75 1.14
N GLN A 120 11.06 0.83 1.88
CA GLN A 120 11.82 -0.28 1.28
C GLN A 120 10.93 -1.21 0.45
N LEU A 121 9.74 -1.56 0.96
CA LEU A 121 8.77 -2.39 0.24
C LEU A 121 8.27 -1.69 -1.02
N VAL A 122 7.83 -0.44 -0.89
CA VAL A 122 7.26 0.34 -2.00
C VAL A 122 8.32 0.61 -3.08
N ALA A 123 9.56 0.90 -2.69
CA ALA A 123 10.68 1.05 -3.63
C ALA A 123 10.94 -0.25 -4.42
N ASP A 124 10.91 -1.41 -3.77
CA ASP A 124 11.06 -2.70 -4.43
C ASP A 124 9.90 -2.97 -5.42
N ILE A 125 8.65 -2.70 -5.02
CA ILE A 125 7.48 -2.80 -5.91
C ILE A 125 7.64 -1.85 -7.09
N CYS A 126 7.96 -0.57 -6.85
CA CYS A 126 8.15 0.43 -7.90
C CYS A 126 9.25 0.01 -8.88
N SER A 127 10.37 -0.51 -8.38
CA SER A 127 11.48 -1.01 -9.21
C SER A 127 11.05 -2.17 -10.10
N ARG A 128 10.37 -3.17 -9.54
CA ARG A 128 9.96 -4.39 -10.27
C ARG A 128 8.88 -4.15 -11.32
N TYR A 129 7.95 -3.26 -11.03
CA TYR A 129 6.81 -2.99 -11.92
C TYR A 129 6.97 -1.71 -12.72
N GLY A 130 8.05 -0.95 -12.53
CA GLY A 130 8.27 0.33 -13.20
C GLY A 130 7.23 1.39 -12.81
N VAL A 131 6.70 1.37 -11.59
CA VAL A 131 5.76 2.38 -11.10
C VAL A 131 6.55 3.65 -10.73
N PRO A 132 6.23 4.83 -11.28
CA PRO A 132 6.88 6.06 -10.90
C PRO A 132 6.67 6.39 -9.42
N VAL A 133 7.73 6.87 -8.75
CA VAL A 133 7.67 7.31 -7.35
C VAL A 133 7.15 8.75 -7.32
N MET A 134 5.84 8.88 -7.41
CA MET A 134 5.15 10.17 -7.33
C MET A 134 3.77 9.98 -6.71
N HIS A 135 3.36 10.93 -5.87
CA HIS A 135 1.99 11.00 -5.38
C HIS A 135 1.08 11.56 -6.48
N LEU A 136 0.07 10.79 -6.85
CA LEU A 136 -0.86 11.19 -7.90
C LEU A 136 -1.95 12.11 -7.36
N THR A 137 -2.27 13.14 -8.12
CA THR A 137 -3.47 13.93 -7.91
C THR A 137 -4.72 13.17 -8.32
N VAL A 138 -5.88 13.62 -7.88
CA VAL A 138 -7.19 13.05 -8.26
C VAL A 138 -7.38 13.02 -9.77
N GLU A 139 -6.95 14.07 -10.49
CA GLU A 139 -7.02 14.17 -11.92
C GLU A 139 -6.13 13.15 -12.63
N GLN A 140 -4.91 12.95 -12.12
CA GLN A 140 -3.97 11.96 -12.64
C GLN A 140 -4.46 10.52 -12.43
N ILE A 141 -5.07 10.23 -11.26
CA ILE A 141 -5.71 8.93 -11.00
C ILE A 141 -6.83 8.67 -12.00
N ARG A 142 -7.70 9.67 -12.25
CA ARG A 142 -8.79 9.58 -13.24
C ARG A 142 -8.28 9.40 -14.67
N ALA A 143 -7.14 10.00 -14.99
CA ALA A 143 -6.47 9.85 -16.28
C ALA A 143 -5.77 8.49 -16.44
N GLY A 144 -5.66 7.69 -15.37
CA GLY A 144 -4.97 6.40 -15.38
C GLY A 144 -3.45 6.53 -15.39
N GLU A 145 -2.90 7.66 -14.94
CA GLU A 145 -1.46 7.83 -14.78
C GLU A 145 -0.92 6.86 -13.73
N ARG A 146 0.34 6.46 -13.89
CA ARG A 146 1.00 5.50 -13.01
C ARG A 146 1.66 6.20 -11.83
N GLY A 147 1.55 5.63 -10.62
CA GLY A 147 2.18 6.23 -9.44
C GLY A 147 1.65 5.66 -8.12
N ILE A 148 1.76 6.44 -7.07
CA ILE A 148 1.41 6.09 -5.69
C ILE A 148 0.31 7.04 -5.23
N PHE A 149 -0.69 6.53 -4.49
CA PHE A 149 -1.73 7.35 -3.87
C PHE A 149 -2.29 6.65 -2.63
N SER A 150 -3.09 7.36 -1.84
CA SER A 150 -3.78 6.81 -0.66
C SER A 150 -5.22 6.42 -0.99
N HIS A 151 -5.86 5.67 -0.10
CA HIS A 151 -7.25 5.26 -0.30
C HIS A 151 -8.21 6.46 -0.45
N ILE A 152 -8.00 7.53 0.33
CA ILE A 152 -8.83 8.74 0.20
C ILE A 152 -8.71 9.38 -1.19
N ASP A 153 -7.53 9.35 -1.81
CA ASP A 153 -7.33 9.88 -3.17
C ASP A 153 -8.17 9.10 -4.17
N ALA A 154 -8.21 7.76 -4.04
CA ALA A 154 -9.10 6.91 -4.84
C ALA A 154 -10.58 7.23 -4.59
N THR A 155 -10.97 7.44 -3.34
CA THR A 155 -12.35 7.83 -2.98
C THR A 155 -12.73 9.16 -3.64
N HIS A 156 -11.85 10.15 -3.64
CA HIS A 156 -12.06 11.43 -4.33
C HIS A 156 -12.05 11.29 -5.85
N ALA A 157 -11.21 10.40 -6.38
CA ALA A 157 -11.13 10.19 -7.83
C ALA A 157 -12.39 9.52 -8.41
N PHE A 158 -12.95 8.55 -7.72
CA PHE A 158 -14.04 7.73 -8.25
C PHE A 158 -15.41 7.99 -7.62
N GLY A 159 -15.47 8.79 -6.55
CA GLY A 159 -16.72 9.33 -6.00
C GLY A 159 -17.63 8.32 -5.32
N VAL A 160 -17.10 7.25 -4.75
CA VAL A 160 -17.93 6.26 -4.04
C VAL A 160 -18.46 6.85 -2.73
N ALA A 161 -19.78 6.92 -2.61
CA ALA A 161 -20.44 7.39 -1.40
C ALA A 161 -20.09 6.48 -0.20
N GLY A 162 -19.67 7.10 0.92
CA GLY A 162 -19.22 6.37 2.10
C GLY A 162 -17.81 5.78 1.95
N GLY A 163 -17.01 6.30 1.00
CA GLY A 163 -15.62 5.91 0.80
C GLY A 163 -14.77 6.13 2.04
N HIS A 164 -13.72 5.35 2.12
CA HIS A 164 -12.76 5.40 3.21
C HIS A 164 -11.91 6.67 3.13
N VAL A 165 -11.46 7.17 4.27
CA VAL A 165 -10.63 8.37 4.40
C VAL A 165 -9.18 8.04 4.81
N ASP A 166 -8.86 6.76 4.92
CA ASP A 166 -7.54 6.27 5.36
C ASP A 166 -6.43 6.75 4.42
N GLY A 167 -5.30 7.05 5.01
CA GLY A 167 -4.14 7.64 4.33
C GLY A 167 -4.22 9.16 4.10
N SER A 168 -5.26 9.86 4.58
CA SER A 168 -5.44 11.30 4.35
C SER A 168 -4.36 12.18 4.97
N THR A 169 -3.68 11.71 6.02
CA THR A 169 -2.62 12.44 6.72
C THR A 169 -1.22 11.92 6.44
N TRP A 170 -1.04 11.13 5.38
CA TRP A 170 0.26 10.57 5.04
C TRP A 170 1.31 11.65 4.76
N ALA A 171 2.51 11.49 5.30
CA ALA A 171 3.60 12.46 5.20
C ALA A 171 4.34 12.37 3.85
N TRP A 172 3.64 12.65 2.74
CA TRP A 172 4.13 12.48 1.37
C TRP A 172 5.49 13.15 1.10
N ASP A 173 5.67 14.39 1.57
CA ASP A 173 6.88 15.18 1.32
C ASP A 173 8.14 14.58 1.97
N GLN A 174 7.98 13.79 3.03
CA GLN A 174 9.07 13.08 3.70
C GLN A 174 9.19 11.64 3.19
N TYR A 175 8.09 11.00 2.88
CA TYR A 175 8.05 9.60 2.48
C TYR A 175 8.60 9.36 1.07
N LEU A 176 8.13 10.12 0.08
CA LEU A 176 8.52 9.89 -1.32
C LEU A 176 10.02 10.06 -1.60
N PRO A 177 10.74 11.06 -1.02
CA PRO A 177 12.19 11.13 -1.18
C PRO A 177 12.92 9.89 -0.67
N VAL A 178 12.45 9.28 0.44
CA VAL A 178 13.04 8.03 0.96
C VAL A 178 12.79 6.87 -0.01
N VAL A 179 11.55 6.72 -0.50
CA VAL A 179 11.22 5.71 -1.52
C VAL A 179 12.09 5.90 -2.76
N GLN A 180 12.20 7.13 -3.27
CA GLN A 180 12.98 7.44 -4.47
C GLN A 180 14.46 7.09 -4.32
N ALA A 181 15.03 7.36 -3.13
CA ALA A 181 16.44 7.04 -2.84
C ALA A 181 16.69 5.51 -2.78
N LEU A 182 15.66 4.71 -2.52
CA LEU A 182 15.74 3.26 -2.40
C LEU A 182 15.41 2.51 -3.72
N VAL A 183 14.81 3.19 -4.70
CA VAL A 183 14.53 2.60 -6.01
C VAL A 183 15.85 2.21 -6.68
N LYS A 184 15.99 0.95 -7.00
CA LYS A 184 17.13 0.46 -7.78
C LYS A 184 16.98 0.93 -9.22
N THR A 185 17.96 1.68 -9.71
CA THR A 185 18.13 1.87 -11.14
C THR A 185 18.33 0.49 -11.78
N PRO A 186 17.62 0.15 -12.87
CA PRO A 186 17.97 -1.05 -13.63
C PRO A 186 19.46 -0.97 -13.97
N ASP A 187 20.22 -2.04 -13.70
CA ASP A 187 21.59 -2.15 -14.20
C ASP A 187 21.52 -1.97 -15.71
N VAL A 188 21.96 -0.82 -16.19
CA VAL A 188 22.19 -0.60 -17.61
C VAL A 188 23.40 -1.45 -17.94
N GLU A 189 23.18 -2.70 -18.37
CA GLU A 189 24.24 -3.45 -19.05
C GLU A 189 24.71 -2.59 -20.22
N LEU A 190 25.86 -1.98 -20.04
CA LEU A 190 26.60 -1.37 -21.14
C LEU A 190 26.96 -2.52 -22.09
N ILE A 191 26.13 -2.69 -23.12
CA ILE A 191 26.47 -3.54 -24.26
C ILE A 191 27.64 -2.83 -24.96
N SER A 192 28.85 -3.27 -24.63
CA SER A 192 30.10 -2.92 -25.31
C SER A 192 30.30 -3.73 -26.57
#